data_7aa2a5451dc395f789c60cc4b746ff12
#
_entry.id   7aa2a5451dc395f789c60cc4b746ff12
#
_cell.length_a   1.000
_cell.length_b   1.000
_cell.length_c   1.000
_cell.angle_alpha   90.00
_cell.angle_beta   90.00
_cell.angle_gamma   90.00
#
_symmetry.space_group_name_H-M   'P 1'
#
loop_
_entity.id
_entity.type
_entity.pdbx_description
1 polymer ?
#
loop_
_entity_poly.entity_id
_entity_poly.type
_entity_poly.pdbx_seq_one_letter_code
_entity_poly.pdbx_strand_id
1 'polypeptide(L)'
;VKLHRLLMLLCACVSIHASAHRFHAGITDISYNERTGSTEVVHTYMAHDVEALLTALYQRQFDLSDPEDQAVLRKYVEKQFWLADRDGRRLPLNWVGVTVDTDSVVVFQEAVRTPVVKVETIHDAVLSDFLPDQQNTVNLTANGGLRTFGFTSNRTELTVH
;
A
#
# COMPACT_ATOMS: atom_id res chain seq x y z
N VAL A 1 -36.66 -13.50 -43.66
CA VAL A 1 -37.17 -12.99 -42.36
C VAL A 1 -36.76 -13.91 -41.22
N LYS A 2 -36.79 -15.24 -41.36
CA LYS A 2 -36.41 -16.19 -40.26
C LYS A 2 -34.91 -16.24 -39.99
N LEU A 3 -34.08 -16.08 -41.01
CA LEU A 3 -32.60 -16.13 -40.86
C LEU A 3 -32.06 -14.89 -40.15
N HIS A 4 -32.61 -13.72 -40.40
CA HIS A 4 -32.22 -12.46 -39.70
C HIS A 4 -32.62 -12.47 -38.23
N ARG A 5 -33.73 -13.10 -37.86
CA ARG A 5 -34.15 -13.26 -36.46
C ARG A 5 -33.26 -14.24 -35.71
N LEU A 6 -32.76 -15.28 -36.36
CA LEU A 6 -31.82 -16.23 -35.79
C LEU A 6 -30.43 -15.60 -35.54
N LEU A 7 -29.99 -14.75 -36.50
CA LEU A 7 -28.71 -14.01 -36.35
C LEU A 7 -28.76 -12.96 -35.23
N MET A 8 -29.92 -12.30 -35.05
CA MET A 8 -30.09 -11.35 -33.91
C MET A 8 -30.15 -12.05 -32.55
N LEU A 9 -30.70 -13.29 -32.50
CA LEU A 9 -30.70 -14.05 -31.24
C LEU A 9 -29.28 -14.54 -30.85
N LEU A 10 -28.44 -14.83 -31.84
CA LEU A 10 -27.06 -15.30 -31.58
C LEU A 10 -26.14 -14.20 -31.09
N CYS A 11 -26.37 -12.94 -31.49
CA CYS A 11 -25.61 -11.77 -30.96
C CYS A 11 -25.98 -11.39 -29.54
N ALA A 12 -27.11 -11.78 -29.00
CA ALA A 12 -27.54 -11.41 -27.65
C ALA A 12 -26.93 -12.27 -26.54
N CYS A 13 -26.23 -13.38 -26.88
CA CYS A 13 -25.65 -14.28 -25.86
C CYS A 13 -24.16 -14.10 -25.58
N VAL A 14 -23.49 -13.14 -26.20
CA VAL A 14 -22.11 -12.81 -25.86
C VAL A 14 -22.09 -11.62 -24.90
N SER A 15 -22.70 -11.79 -23.73
CA SER A 15 -22.38 -10.97 -22.59
C SER A 15 -20.99 -11.38 -22.12
N ILE A 16 -19.96 -10.78 -22.70
CA ILE A 16 -18.61 -10.85 -22.14
C ILE A 16 -18.72 -10.18 -20.79
N HIS A 17 -18.75 -10.98 -19.73
CA HIS A 17 -18.49 -10.48 -18.38
C HIS A 17 -17.03 -10.04 -18.38
N ALA A 18 -16.80 -8.79 -18.77
CA ALA A 18 -15.55 -8.11 -18.46
C ALA A 18 -15.51 -8.02 -16.94
N SER A 19 -14.94 -9.04 -16.28
CA SER A 19 -14.46 -8.89 -14.92
C SER A 19 -13.38 -7.80 -15.00
N ALA A 20 -13.76 -6.57 -14.71
CA ALA A 20 -12.79 -5.55 -14.42
C ALA A 20 -12.04 -6.06 -13.18
N HIS A 21 -10.89 -6.70 -13.39
CA HIS A 21 -9.97 -7.01 -12.31
C HIS A 21 -9.63 -5.68 -11.65
N ARG A 22 -10.21 -5.44 -10.47
CA ARG A 22 -9.78 -4.31 -9.65
C ARG A 22 -8.34 -4.59 -9.28
N PHE A 23 -7.46 -3.77 -9.75
CA PHE A 23 -6.04 -3.86 -9.41
C PHE A 23 -5.85 -3.18 -8.06
N HIS A 24 -5.56 -3.97 -7.05
CA HIS A 24 -5.27 -3.48 -5.70
C HIS A 24 -3.77 -3.26 -5.59
N ALA A 25 -3.35 -2.01 -5.42
CA ALA A 25 -1.95 -1.63 -5.38
C ALA A 25 -1.65 -0.63 -4.27
N GLY A 26 -0.48 -0.78 -3.67
CA GLY A 26 0.15 0.20 -2.81
C GLY A 26 1.53 0.56 -3.35
N ILE A 27 1.93 1.82 -3.18
CA ILE A 27 3.28 2.29 -3.49
C ILE A 27 3.87 2.90 -2.24
N THR A 28 5.11 2.53 -1.92
CA THR A 28 5.88 3.11 -0.83
C THR A 28 7.20 3.61 -1.37
N ASP A 29 7.48 4.89 -1.16
CA ASP A 29 8.75 5.51 -1.50
C ASP A 29 9.57 5.73 -0.22
N ILE A 30 10.78 5.18 -0.19
CA ILE A 30 11.75 5.33 0.90
C ILE A 30 12.94 6.13 0.37
N SER A 31 13.22 7.27 1.00
CA SER A 31 14.29 8.17 0.57
C SER A 31 15.01 8.78 1.76
N TYR A 32 16.20 9.31 1.52
CA TYR A 32 16.97 10.03 2.52
C TYR A 32 16.84 11.54 2.32
N ASN A 33 16.46 12.23 3.38
CA ASN A 33 16.45 13.69 3.42
C ASN A 33 17.77 14.18 4.04
N GLU A 34 18.68 14.67 3.19
CA GLU A 34 19.99 15.17 3.61
C GLU A 34 19.90 16.36 4.59
N ARG A 35 18.85 17.17 4.49
CA ARG A 35 18.65 18.36 5.33
C ARG A 35 18.32 17.99 6.78
N THR A 36 17.55 16.91 7.00
CA THR A 36 17.15 16.45 8.34
C THR A 36 18.02 15.30 8.85
N GLY A 37 18.71 14.62 7.95
CA GLY A 37 19.48 13.41 8.25
C GLY A 37 18.59 12.20 8.50
N SER A 38 17.35 12.23 8.04
CA SER A 38 16.32 11.22 8.32
C SER A 38 15.97 10.40 7.09
N THR A 39 15.52 9.18 7.29
CA THR A 39 14.88 8.38 6.24
C THR A 39 13.38 8.66 6.25
N GLU A 40 12.87 9.16 5.14
CA GLU A 40 11.46 9.44 4.91
C GLU A 40 10.79 8.25 4.22
N VAL A 41 9.56 7.95 4.62
CA VAL A 41 8.73 6.88 4.06
C VAL A 41 7.38 7.46 3.72
N VAL A 42 7.01 7.38 2.44
CA VAL A 42 5.73 7.87 1.93
C VAL A 42 4.97 6.71 1.31
N HIS A 43 3.80 6.41 1.86
CA HIS A 43 2.92 5.37 1.36
C HIS A 43 1.76 5.99 0.60
N THR A 44 1.38 5.37 -0.50
CA THR A 44 0.17 5.73 -1.26
C THR A 44 -0.67 4.47 -1.45
N TYR A 45 -1.89 4.49 -0.92
CA TYR A 45 -2.87 3.41 -1.04
C TYR A 45 -4.15 3.91 -1.70
N MET A 46 -4.94 3.00 -2.28
CA MET A 46 -6.26 3.32 -2.79
C MET A 46 -7.22 3.60 -1.63
N ALA A 47 -7.90 4.75 -1.63
CA ALA A 47 -8.76 5.17 -0.52
C ALA A 47 -9.86 4.15 -0.22
N HIS A 48 -10.53 3.64 -1.25
CA HIS A 48 -11.62 2.66 -1.09
C HIS A 48 -11.15 1.33 -0.50
N ASP A 49 -9.90 0.90 -0.74
CA ASP A 49 -9.35 -0.33 -0.19
C ASP A 49 -9.06 -0.17 1.32
N VAL A 50 -8.52 0.98 1.71
CA VAL A 50 -8.28 1.31 3.12
C VAL A 50 -9.59 1.40 3.89
N GLU A 51 -10.59 2.09 3.36
CA GLU A 51 -11.91 2.21 3.99
C GLU A 51 -12.62 0.86 4.11
N ALA A 52 -12.56 0.02 3.06
CA ALA A 52 -13.13 -1.33 3.06
C ALA A 52 -12.47 -2.21 4.13
N LEU A 53 -11.14 -2.18 4.23
CA LEU A 53 -10.39 -2.89 5.26
C LEU A 53 -10.82 -2.48 6.66
N LEU A 54 -10.79 -1.17 6.96
CA LEU A 54 -11.11 -0.66 8.29
C LEU A 54 -12.57 -0.98 8.66
N THR A 55 -13.48 -0.83 7.70
CA THR A 55 -14.89 -1.19 7.87
C THR A 55 -15.05 -2.69 8.19
N ALA A 56 -14.33 -3.56 7.50
CA ALA A 56 -14.37 -5.00 7.75
C ALA A 56 -13.80 -5.38 9.14
N LEU A 57 -12.69 -4.75 9.55
CA LEU A 57 -12.03 -5.05 10.83
C LEU A 57 -12.83 -4.57 12.04
N TYR A 58 -13.47 -3.41 11.94
CA TYR A 58 -14.11 -2.75 13.09
C TYR A 58 -15.64 -2.73 13.03
N GLN A 59 -16.25 -3.26 11.96
CA GLN A 59 -17.69 -3.37 11.76
C GLN A 59 -18.45 -2.02 11.87
N ARG A 60 -17.80 -0.93 11.45
CA ARG A 60 -18.37 0.41 11.35
C ARG A 60 -17.81 1.15 10.14
N GLN A 61 -18.48 2.19 9.70
CA GLN A 61 -17.93 3.08 8.67
C GLN A 61 -16.80 3.93 9.24
N PHE A 62 -15.83 4.25 8.38
CA PHE A 62 -14.70 5.11 8.67
C PHE A 62 -14.74 6.36 7.81
N ASP A 63 -14.40 7.47 8.42
CA ASP A 63 -14.17 8.75 7.76
C ASP A 63 -12.70 9.14 8.00
N LEU A 64 -11.86 8.91 7.00
CA LEU A 64 -10.44 9.19 7.10
C LEU A 64 -10.09 10.69 7.18
N SER A 65 -11.09 11.58 7.10
CA SER A 65 -10.93 12.99 7.46
C SER A 65 -11.00 13.22 8.98
N ASP A 66 -11.55 12.25 9.76
CA ASP A 66 -11.64 12.30 11.21
C ASP A 66 -10.31 11.86 11.86
N PRO A 67 -9.73 12.67 12.78
CA PRO A 67 -8.51 12.31 13.49
C PRO A 67 -8.57 11.01 14.30
N GLU A 68 -9.75 10.64 14.84
CA GLU A 68 -9.92 9.37 15.57
C GLU A 68 -9.80 8.18 14.63
N ASP A 69 -10.38 8.28 13.44
CA ASP A 69 -10.28 7.25 12.40
C ASP A 69 -8.88 7.18 11.80
N GLN A 70 -8.20 8.30 11.63
CA GLN A 70 -6.79 8.34 11.26
C GLN A 70 -5.90 7.64 12.30
N ALA A 71 -6.21 7.75 13.60
CA ALA A 71 -5.46 7.05 14.65
C ALA A 71 -5.61 5.52 14.56
N VAL A 72 -6.76 5.03 14.08
CA VAL A 72 -6.96 3.59 13.80
C VAL A 72 -6.14 3.14 12.60
N LEU A 73 -6.17 3.90 11.49
CA LEU A 73 -5.34 3.66 10.32
C LEU A 73 -3.85 3.62 10.69
N ARG A 74 -3.39 4.58 11.49
CA ARG A 74 -2.02 4.64 11.98
C ARG A 74 -1.61 3.33 12.65
N LYS A 75 -2.39 2.83 13.61
CA LYS A 75 -2.09 1.58 14.32
C LYS A 75 -2.01 0.38 13.37
N TYR A 76 -2.87 0.37 12.36
CA TYR A 76 -2.86 -0.68 11.34
C TYR A 76 -1.59 -0.62 10.51
N VAL A 77 -1.24 0.54 9.95
CA VAL A 77 -0.03 0.71 9.12
C VAL A 77 1.25 0.40 9.92
N GLU A 78 1.39 0.93 11.14
CA GLU A 78 2.54 0.68 12.03
C GLU A 78 2.73 -0.81 12.37
N LYS A 79 1.65 -1.59 12.35
CA LYS A 79 1.71 -3.05 12.54
C LYS A 79 2.14 -3.77 11.27
N GLN A 80 1.67 -3.33 10.11
CA GLN A 80 1.81 -4.03 8.83
C GLN A 80 3.02 -3.58 8.00
N PHE A 81 3.63 -2.44 8.34
CA PHE A 81 4.84 -1.94 7.70
C PHE A 81 5.92 -1.62 8.72
N TRP A 82 7.13 -2.12 8.49
CA TRP A 82 8.30 -1.79 9.29
C TRP A 82 9.59 -2.02 8.52
N LEU A 83 10.64 -1.33 8.98
CA LEU A 83 12.00 -1.45 8.50
C LEU A 83 12.88 -2.03 9.61
N ALA A 84 13.92 -2.79 9.26
CA ALA A 84 14.90 -3.27 10.22
C ALA A 84 16.33 -3.09 9.72
N ASP A 85 17.24 -2.99 10.68
CA ASP A 85 18.68 -2.94 10.45
C ASP A 85 19.28 -4.35 10.25
N ARG A 86 20.59 -4.40 10.00
CA ARG A 86 21.35 -5.65 9.79
C ARG A 86 21.28 -6.61 10.99
N ASP A 87 21.08 -6.10 12.19
CA ASP A 87 20.95 -6.94 13.39
C ASP A 87 19.50 -7.42 13.61
N GLY A 88 18.60 -7.13 12.68
CA GLY A 88 17.18 -7.46 12.77
C GLY A 88 16.39 -6.56 13.73
N ARG A 89 16.98 -5.46 14.19
CA ARG A 89 16.30 -4.49 15.06
C ARG A 89 15.43 -3.57 14.22
N ARG A 90 14.17 -3.44 14.61
CA ARG A 90 13.25 -2.51 13.95
C ARG A 90 13.74 -1.07 14.10
N LEU A 91 13.77 -0.36 12.97
CA LEU A 91 14.03 1.07 12.95
C LEU A 91 12.77 1.81 13.43
N PRO A 92 12.90 2.78 14.35
CA PRO A 92 11.75 3.52 14.83
C PRO A 92 11.20 4.42 13.71
N LEU A 93 10.01 4.10 13.21
CA LEU A 93 9.26 4.92 12.26
C LEU A 93 8.24 5.78 13.02
N ASN A 94 8.46 7.07 13.04
CA ASN A 94 7.52 8.02 13.60
C ASN A 94 6.45 8.37 12.57
N TRP A 95 5.21 8.35 13.00
CA TRP A 95 4.11 8.86 12.19
C TRP A 95 4.20 10.39 12.07
N VAL A 96 4.23 10.89 10.85
CA VAL A 96 4.28 12.33 10.56
C VAL A 96 2.88 12.86 10.26
N GLY A 97 2.08 12.11 9.48
CA GLY A 97 0.74 12.51 9.14
C GLY A 97 0.11 11.64 8.06
N VAL A 98 -1.10 12.01 7.67
CA VAL A 98 -1.85 11.41 6.57
C VAL A 98 -2.56 12.49 5.78
N THR A 99 -2.62 12.32 4.46
CA THR A 99 -3.44 13.12 3.56
C THR A 99 -4.43 12.19 2.87
N VAL A 100 -5.68 12.60 2.79
CA VAL A 100 -6.75 11.80 2.20
C VAL A 100 -7.36 12.58 1.04
N ASP A 101 -7.42 11.93 -0.10
CA ASP A 101 -8.09 12.39 -1.31
C ASP A 101 -9.18 11.40 -1.71
N THR A 102 -9.99 11.74 -2.71
CA THR A 102 -11.07 10.89 -3.22
C THR A 102 -10.58 9.50 -3.60
N ASP A 103 -9.41 9.40 -4.20
CA ASP A 103 -8.89 8.15 -4.78
C ASP A 103 -7.73 7.56 -3.99
N SER A 104 -7.09 8.34 -3.12
CA SER A 104 -5.86 7.92 -2.44
C SER A 104 -5.76 8.37 -0.98
N VAL A 105 -5.07 7.54 -0.20
CA VAL A 105 -4.60 7.83 1.14
C VAL A 105 -3.08 7.85 1.11
N VAL A 106 -2.48 8.98 1.45
CA VAL A 106 -1.02 9.14 1.52
C VAL A 106 -0.59 9.25 2.98
N VAL A 107 0.23 8.30 3.42
CA VAL A 107 0.75 8.22 4.79
C VAL A 107 2.23 8.62 4.80
N PHE A 108 2.60 9.44 5.75
CA PHE A 108 3.98 9.91 5.94
C PHE A 108 4.55 9.40 7.25
N GLN A 109 5.72 8.75 7.17
CA GLN A 109 6.49 8.30 8.32
C GLN A 109 7.96 8.72 8.19
N GLU A 110 8.69 8.77 9.29
CA GLU A 110 10.08 9.19 9.34
C GLU A 110 10.88 8.38 10.36
N ALA A 111 12.03 7.85 9.95
CA ALA A 111 13.07 7.37 10.86
C ALA A 111 14.05 8.51 11.13
N VAL A 112 13.84 9.22 12.25
CA VAL A 112 14.60 10.42 12.62
C VAL A 112 16.08 10.11 12.78
N ARG A 113 16.94 10.95 12.18
CA ARG A 113 18.41 10.83 12.23
C ARG A 113 18.93 9.45 11.89
N THR A 114 18.23 8.75 11.01
CA THR A 114 18.56 7.40 10.57
C THR A 114 18.89 7.43 9.09
N PRO A 115 20.13 7.16 8.69
CA PRO A 115 20.50 7.08 7.27
C PRO A 115 19.82 5.89 6.58
N VAL A 116 19.37 6.08 5.36
CA VAL A 116 18.69 5.05 4.56
C VAL A 116 19.53 3.78 4.35
N VAL A 117 20.85 3.89 4.37
CA VAL A 117 21.78 2.74 4.27
C VAL A 117 21.71 1.78 5.47
N LYS A 118 21.01 2.14 6.55
CA LYS A 118 20.73 1.23 7.66
C LYS A 118 19.55 0.31 7.39
N VAL A 119 18.75 0.60 6.38
CA VAL A 119 17.63 -0.28 6.00
C VAL A 119 18.19 -1.55 5.36
N GLU A 120 18.03 -2.66 6.05
CA GLU A 120 18.44 -3.99 5.60
C GLU A 120 17.25 -4.86 5.22
N THR A 121 16.19 -4.76 5.98
CA THR A 121 14.97 -5.53 5.76
C THR A 121 13.77 -4.58 5.66
N ILE A 122 12.93 -4.85 4.69
CA ILE A 122 11.63 -4.19 4.53
C ILE A 122 10.54 -5.24 4.72
N HIS A 123 9.57 -4.95 5.59
CA HIS A 123 8.33 -5.69 5.71
C HIS A 123 7.17 -4.82 5.27
N ASP A 124 6.38 -5.33 4.33
CA ASP A 124 5.17 -4.67 3.84
C ASP A 124 4.06 -5.71 3.63
N ALA A 125 3.11 -5.73 4.55
CA ALA A 125 1.91 -6.55 4.51
C ALA A 125 0.63 -5.69 4.49
N VAL A 126 0.77 -4.38 4.26
CA VAL A 126 -0.37 -3.45 4.25
C VAL A 126 -1.37 -3.89 3.20
N LEU A 127 -2.65 -4.01 3.59
CA LEU A 127 -3.78 -4.50 2.80
C LEU A 127 -3.67 -5.98 2.35
N SER A 128 -2.50 -6.60 2.38
CA SER A 128 -2.29 -7.99 1.90
C SER A 128 -2.94 -9.04 2.79
N ASP A 129 -3.26 -8.71 4.03
CA ASP A 129 -4.01 -9.57 4.97
C ASP A 129 -5.52 -9.53 4.71
N PHE A 130 -6.01 -8.54 3.97
CA PHE A 130 -7.42 -8.35 3.62
C PHE A 130 -7.71 -8.62 2.13
N LEU A 131 -6.80 -8.20 1.24
CA LEU A 131 -6.90 -8.35 -0.21
C LEU A 131 -5.85 -9.35 -0.70
N PRO A 132 -6.23 -10.61 -1.03
CA PRO A 132 -5.27 -11.64 -1.42
C PRO A 132 -4.47 -11.31 -2.69
N ASP A 133 -4.99 -10.45 -3.55
CA ASP A 133 -4.38 -9.98 -4.80
C ASP A 133 -3.70 -8.60 -4.68
N GLN A 134 -3.58 -8.06 -3.45
CA GLN A 134 -2.82 -6.83 -3.18
C GLN A 134 -1.38 -6.95 -3.65
N GLN A 135 -0.91 -5.95 -4.36
CA GLN A 135 0.48 -5.80 -4.77
C GLN A 135 1.03 -4.49 -4.21
N ASN A 136 2.03 -4.59 -3.34
CA ASN A 136 2.74 -3.43 -2.83
C ASN A 136 4.10 -3.32 -3.51
N THR A 137 4.43 -2.12 -3.96
CA THR A 137 5.71 -1.79 -4.55
C THR A 137 6.45 -0.84 -3.64
N VAL A 138 7.66 -1.19 -3.23
CA VAL A 138 8.53 -0.31 -2.44
C VAL A 138 9.69 0.14 -3.29
N ASN A 139 9.83 1.45 -3.45
CA ASN A 139 10.93 2.13 -4.10
C ASN A 139 11.91 2.63 -3.03
N LEU A 140 13.11 2.13 -3.04
CA LEU A 140 14.18 2.54 -2.13
C LEU A 140 15.24 3.35 -2.89
N THR A 141 15.35 4.63 -2.57
CA THR A 141 16.39 5.52 -3.11
C THR A 141 17.54 5.63 -2.11
N ALA A 142 18.66 5.01 -2.44
CA ALA A 142 19.87 5.02 -1.62
C ALA A 142 21.13 5.13 -2.52
N ASN A 143 22.17 5.83 -2.04
CA ASN A 143 23.45 5.96 -2.73
C ASN A 143 23.32 6.46 -4.19
N GLY A 144 22.35 7.32 -4.47
CA GLY A 144 22.09 7.86 -5.82
C GLY A 144 21.42 6.88 -6.78
N GLY A 145 21.02 5.69 -6.32
CA GLY A 145 20.32 4.68 -7.10
C GLY A 145 18.92 4.39 -6.58
N LEU A 146 18.01 4.03 -7.48
CA LEU A 146 16.67 3.56 -7.18
C LEU A 146 16.62 2.05 -7.29
N ARG A 147 16.10 1.37 -6.28
CA ARG A 147 15.79 -0.06 -6.29
C ARG A 147 14.32 -0.26 -5.98
N THR A 148 13.68 -1.15 -6.71
CA THR A 148 12.24 -1.43 -6.57
C THR A 148 12.02 -2.87 -6.12
N PHE A 149 11.17 -3.04 -5.12
CA PHE A 149 10.83 -4.33 -4.53
C PHE A 149 9.32 -4.54 -4.56
N GLY A 150 8.89 -5.75 -4.91
CA GLY A 150 7.47 -6.11 -4.93
C GLY A 150 7.10 -7.02 -3.76
N PHE A 151 5.99 -6.72 -3.10
CA PHE A 151 5.43 -7.47 -1.97
C PHE A 151 4.03 -7.97 -2.33
N THR A 152 3.68 -9.13 -1.80
CA THR A 152 2.37 -9.78 -1.99
C THR A 152 2.00 -10.50 -0.70
N SER A 153 0.77 -11.01 -0.60
CA SER A 153 0.33 -11.81 0.56
C SER A 153 1.26 -13.00 0.90
N ASN A 154 1.96 -13.55 -0.11
CA ASN A 154 2.89 -14.66 0.07
C ASN A 154 4.36 -14.22 0.25
N ARG A 155 4.64 -12.93 0.11
CA ARG A 155 5.99 -12.35 0.23
C ARG A 155 5.90 -10.96 0.83
N THR A 156 5.79 -10.93 2.16
CA THR A 156 5.63 -9.69 2.94
C THR A 156 6.95 -9.15 3.49
N GLU A 157 8.07 -9.85 3.31
CA GLU A 157 9.36 -9.44 3.85
C GLU A 157 10.49 -9.70 2.84
N LEU A 158 11.39 -8.76 2.69
CA LEU A 158 12.55 -8.85 1.80
C LEU A 158 13.77 -8.17 2.41
N THR A 159 14.96 -8.76 2.16
CA THR A 159 16.24 -8.14 2.40
C THR A 159 16.67 -7.30 1.19
N VAL A 160 17.19 -6.09 1.43
CA VAL A 160 17.47 -5.09 0.36
C VAL A 160 18.90 -5.10 -0.16
N HIS A 161 19.60 -6.23 -0.13
CA HIS A 161 20.98 -6.39 -0.67
C HIS A 161 21.02 -7.09 -2.01
#